data_cb18f03ad22c7cbd33de91b3831616f3
#
_entry.id   cb18f03ad22c7cbd33de91b3831616f3
#
_cell.length_a   1.000
_cell.length_b   1.000
_cell.length_c   1.000
_cell.angle_alpha   90.00
_cell.angle_beta   90.00
_cell.angle_gamma   90.00
#
_symmetry.space_group_name_H-M   'P 1'
#
loop_
_entity.id
_entity.type
_entity.pdbx_description
1 polymer ?
#
loop_
_entity_poly.entity_id
_entity_poly.type
_entity_poly.pdbx_seq_one_letter_code
_entity_poly.pdbx_strand_id
1 'polypeptide(L)'
;MVIFLHGIGGNKKNWENNLPFFSKKFLSVAWDTRGYGESEDYLGDFIFEDVLDDLKRVLDYFDRDKAHIIGLSMGGQIATLFYEKYPNCVKTLTLCDTHFGLSNLDKNEVKKFINSRKEPLLNGKEPKDIAPFVASSLIGNMENKPAYEKLVNSISLLHKESYLKTIDTSMRTEHRHIFKKIDVPTLIMVGELDTLTPPSMSLEIKKEIKNSNIIIIPNAGHLINIEEPEFFNKNLINFLEN
;
A
#
# COMPACT_ATOMS: atom_id res chain seq x y z
N MET A 1 -12.43 8.57 -11.75
CA MET A 1 -11.83 8.78 -10.42
C MET A 1 -10.66 7.82 -10.24
N VAL A 2 -9.61 8.27 -9.61
CA VAL A 2 -8.44 7.47 -9.21
C VAL A 2 -8.27 7.62 -7.71
N ILE A 3 -8.16 6.49 -6.98
CA ILE A 3 -7.96 6.48 -5.51
C ILE A 3 -6.61 5.83 -5.20
N PHE A 4 -5.82 6.50 -4.37
CA PHE A 4 -4.52 6.06 -3.92
C PHE A 4 -4.57 5.64 -2.44
N LEU A 5 -4.19 4.39 -2.17
CA LEU A 5 -4.20 3.75 -0.86
C LEU A 5 -2.76 3.55 -0.38
N HIS A 6 -2.42 4.12 0.77
CA HIS A 6 -1.07 4.03 1.35
C HIS A 6 -0.79 2.67 2.00
N GLY A 7 0.49 2.37 2.21
CA GLY A 7 0.96 1.19 2.96
C GLY A 7 0.90 1.38 4.47
N ILE A 8 1.19 0.29 5.20
CA ILE A 8 1.31 0.33 6.66
C ILE A 8 2.47 1.22 7.08
N GLY A 9 2.37 2.22 7.75
CA GLY A 9 3.43 3.21 8.05
C GLY A 9 3.34 4.47 7.20
N GLY A 10 2.39 4.50 6.25
CA GLY A 10 2.15 5.64 5.38
C GLY A 10 0.93 6.46 5.78
N ASN A 11 0.61 7.43 4.95
CA ASN A 11 -0.59 8.25 4.97
C ASN A 11 -0.79 8.88 3.59
N LYS A 12 -1.87 9.65 3.39
CA LYS A 12 -2.17 10.30 2.11
C LYS A 12 -1.05 11.18 1.55
N LYS A 13 -0.21 11.77 2.42
CA LYS A 13 0.91 12.63 2.00
C LYS A 13 2.01 11.85 1.27
N ASN A 14 2.05 10.52 1.40
CA ASN A 14 2.95 9.69 0.58
C ASN A 14 2.66 9.82 -0.92
N TRP A 15 1.46 10.26 -1.30
CA TRP A 15 1.02 10.44 -2.68
C TRP A 15 1.05 11.90 -3.17
N GLU A 16 1.50 12.86 -2.33
CA GLU A 16 1.43 14.29 -2.65
C GLU A 16 2.18 14.68 -3.93
N ASN A 17 3.30 14.01 -4.25
CA ASN A 17 4.06 14.24 -5.49
C ASN A 17 3.41 13.59 -6.72
N ASN A 18 2.52 12.63 -6.53
CA ASN A 18 1.84 11.92 -7.60
C ASN A 18 0.49 12.60 -7.95
N LEU A 19 -0.27 13.04 -6.95
CA LEU A 19 -1.60 13.63 -7.14
C LEU A 19 -1.65 14.74 -8.20
N PRO A 20 -0.75 15.75 -8.24
CA PRO A 20 -0.81 16.83 -9.23
C PRO A 20 -0.65 16.34 -10.66
N PHE A 21 0.03 15.20 -10.85
CA PHE A 21 0.18 14.60 -12.18
C PHE A 21 -1.13 14.00 -12.67
N PHE A 22 -1.81 13.22 -11.84
CA PHE A 22 -3.06 12.55 -12.21
C PHE A 22 -4.27 13.47 -12.20
N SER A 23 -4.31 14.49 -11.35
CA SER A 23 -5.42 15.44 -11.26
C SER A 23 -5.63 16.29 -12.51
N LYS A 24 -4.67 16.30 -13.43
CA LYS A 24 -4.84 16.91 -14.77
C LYS A 24 -5.89 16.18 -15.63
N LYS A 25 -6.15 14.90 -15.35
CA LYS A 25 -7.04 14.04 -16.17
C LYS A 25 -8.12 13.32 -15.37
N PHE A 26 -7.92 13.12 -14.07
CA PHE A 26 -8.82 12.36 -13.21
C PHE A 26 -9.18 13.15 -11.95
N LEU A 27 -10.36 12.90 -11.40
CA LEU A 27 -10.59 13.16 -9.98
C LEU A 27 -9.67 12.24 -9.19
N SER A 28 -8.63 12.80 -8.58
CA SER A 28 -7.57 12.06 -7.90
C SER A 28 -7.66 12.26 -6.40
N VAL A 29 -7.78 11.17 -5.66
CA VAL A 29 -7.98 11.16 -4.22
C VAL A 29 -6.90 10.29 -3.57
N ALA A 30 -6.17 10.82 -2.61
CA ALA A 30 -5.36 10.06 -1.67
C ALA A 30 -6.08 10.04 -0.34
N TRP A 31 -6.22 8.86 0.25
CA TRP A 31 -7.03 8.63 1.43
C TRP A 31 -6.16 8.16 2.60
N ASP A 32 -6.45 8.69 3.80
CA ASP A 32 -5.92 8.18 5.05
C ASP A 32 -6.85 7.08 5.57
N THR A 33 -6.35 5.86 5.65
CA THR A 33 -7.06 4.75 6.32
C THR A 33 -7.32 5.12 7.78
N ARG A 34 -8.44 4.66 8.37
CA ARG A 34 -8.75 4.86 9.79
C ARG A 34 -7.52 4.56 10.67
N GLY A 35 -7.25 5.44 11.63
CA GLY A 35 -6.08 5.37 12.50
C GLY A 35 -4.75 5.76 11.85
N TYR A 36 -4.79 6.45 10.70
CA TYR A 36 -3.62 6.97 9.99
C TYR A 36 -3.82 8.42 9.56
N GLY A 37 -2.72 9.17 9.53
CA GLY A 37 -2.68 10.52 9.00
C GLY A 37 -3.62 11.48 9.73
N GLU A 38 -4.61 12.02 9.02
CA GLU A 38 -5.63 12.94 9.58
C GLU A 38 -6.97 12.23 9.86
N SER A 39 -7.07 10.91 9.57
CA SER A 39 -8.23 10.11 9.94
C SER A 39 -8.21 9.78 11.44
N GLU A 40 -9.40 9.76 12.04
CA GLU A 40 -9.56 9.47 13.46
C GLU A 40 -9.13 8.04 13.81
N ASP A 41 -8.69 7.88 15.06
CA ASP A 41 -8.48 6.57 15.67
C ASP A 41 -9.82 5.86 15.89
N TYR A 42 -9.77 4.56 16.04
CA TYR A 42 -10.95 3.70 16.19
C TYR A 42 -10.85 2.84 17.45
N LEU A 43 -12.01 2.45 17.99
CA LEU A 43 -12.10 1.54 19.12
C LEU A 43 -12.01 0.07 18.65
N GLY A 44 -11.47 -0.81 19.50
CA GLY A 44 -11.35 -2.23 19.19
C GLY A 44 -10.18 -2.57 18.30
N ASP A 45 -10.29 -3.70 17.62
CA ASP A 45 -9.26 -4.23 16.72
C ASP A 45 -9.32 -3.56 15.34
N PHE A 46 -8.21 -3.64 14.58
CA PHE A 46 -8.21 -3.29 13.16
C PHE A 46 -8.86 -4.42 12.37
N ILE A 47 -9.94 -4.11 11.66
CA ILE A 47 -10.72 -5.07 10.87
C ILE A 47 -10.77 -4.57 9.42
N PHE A 48 -10.32 -5.39 8.46
CA PHE A 48 -10.33 -4.99 7.05
C PHE A 48 -11.74 -4.68 6.54
N GLU A 49 -12.76 -5.44 6.95
CA GLU A 49 -14.15 -5.21 6.56
C GLU A 49 -14.59 -3.77 6.79
N ASP A 50 -14.23 -3.19 7.94
CA ASP A 50 -14.53 -1.80 8.25
C ASP A 50 -13.81 -0.82 7.31
N VAL A 51 -12.55 -1.13 6.97
CA VAL A 51 -11.74 -0.33 6.03
C VAL A 51 -12.32 -0.38 4.62
N LEU A 52 -12.83 -1.54 4.20
CA LEU A 52 -13.49 -1.69 2.90
C LEU A 52 -14.77 -0.85 2.83
N ASP A 53 -15.56 -0.83 3.92
CA ASP A 53 -16.77 -0.02 4.01
C ASP A 53 -16.44 1.48 4.06
N ASP A 54 -15.34 1.86 4.70
CA ASP A 54 -14.82 3.23 4.64
C ASP A 54 -14.46 3.64 3.21
N LEU A 55 -13.74 2.77 2.48
CA LEU A 55 -13.38 3.03 1.10
C LEU A 55 -14.63 3.14 0.20
N LYS A 56 -15.65 2.30 0.45
CA LYS A 56 -16.94 2.43 -0.25
C LYS A 56 -17.58 3.78 0.03
N ARG A 57 -17.58 4.26 1.30
CA ARG A 57 -18.09 5.60 1.64
C ARG A 57 -17.32 6.73 0.96
N VAL A 58 -16.01 6.56 0.72
CA VAL A 58 -15.23 7.55 -0.06
C VAL A 58 -15.75 7.63 -1.49
N LEU A 59 -16.05 6.50 -2.14
CA LEU A 59 -16.64 6.52 -3.49
C LEU A 59 -18.00 7.22 -3.48
N ASP A 60 -18.86 6.89 -2.51
CA ASP A 60 -20.20 7.45 -2.37
C ASP A 60 -20.16 8.97 -2.13
N TYR A 61 -19.23 9.43 -1.28
CA TYR A 61 -19.03 10.86 -1.03
C TYR A 61 -18.72 11.66 -2.30
N PHE A 62 -17.97 11.06 -3.23
CA PHE A 62 -17.67 11.69 -4.51
C PHE A 62 -18.68 11.38 -5.62
N ASP A 63 -19.79 10.71 -5.30
CA ASP A 63 -20.83 10.30 -6.26
C ASP A 63 -20.20 9.51 -7.43
N ARG A 64 -19.50 8.43 -7.10
CA ARG A 64 -18.81 7.57 -8.07
C ARG A 64 -19.14 6.09 -7.86
N ASP A 65 -19.72 5.48 -8.89
CA ASP A 65 -20.00 4.05 -8.89
C ASP A 65 -18.72 3.22 -8.98
N LYS A 66 -17.72 3.70 -9.72
CA LYS A 66 -16.47 2.99 -9.98
C LYS A 66 -15.25 3.90 -9.90
N ALA A 67 -14.12 3.32 -9.45
CA ALA A 67 -12.82 3.99 -9.47
C ALA A 67 -11.72 3.06 -9.97
N HIS A 68 -10.63 3.67 -10.45
CA HIS A 68 -9.32 3.04 -10.53
C HIS A 68 -8.73 3.03 -9.14
N ILE A 69 -8.33 1.87 -8.63
CA ILE A 69 -7.79 1.73 -7.27
C ILE A 69 -6.31 1.37 -7.33
N ILE A 70 -5.51 2.22 -6.76
CA ILE A 70 -4.05 2.07 -6.69
C ILE A 70 -3.69 1.84 -5.22
N GLY A 71 -3.13 0.67 -4.91
CA GLY A 71 -2.76 0.29 -3.56
C GLY A 71 -1.30 -0.07 -3.43
N LEU A 72 -0.62 0.57 -2.49
CA LEU A 72 0.78 0.27 -2.14
C LEU A 72 0.83 -0.55 -0.86
N SER A 73 1.53 -1.69 -0.88
CA SER A 73 1.73 -2.56 0.27
C SER A 73 0.40 -2.98 0.92
N MET A 74 0.10 -2.61 2.16
CA MET A 74 -1.22 -2.78 2.80
C MET A 74 -2.36 -2.18 1.93
N GLY A 75 -2.11 -1.08 1.24
CA GLY A 75 -3.07 -0.51 0.29
C GLY A 75 -3.41 -1.49 -0.85
N GLY A 76 -2.45 -2.31 -1.28
CA GLY A 76 -2.67 -3.39 -2.25
C GLY A 76 -3.52 -4.52 -1.69
N GLN A 77 -3.36 -4.86 -0.39
CA GLN A 77 -4.27 -5.79 0.29
C GLN A 77 -5.69 -5.23 0.34
N ILE A 78 -5.82 -3.95 0.77
CA ILE A 78 -7.13 -3.25 0.81
C ILE A 78 -7.77 -3.28 -0.58
N ALA A 79 -7.02 -2.94 -1.63
CA ALA A 79 -7.52 -2.94 -3.01
C ALA A 79 -8.02 -4.33 -3.45
N THR A 80 -7.27 -5.39 -3.11
CA THR A 80 -7.62 -6.78 -3.43
C THR A 80 -8.87 -7.24 -2.68
N LEU A 81 -8.92 -6.99 -1.36
CA LEU A 81 -10.09 -7.32 -0.53
C LEU A 81 -11.32 -6.49 -0.92
N PHE A 82 -11.12 -5.22 -1.29
CA PHE A 82 -12.19 -4.36 -1.78
C PHE A 82 -12.78 -4.88 -3.08
N TYR A 83 -11.94 -5.37 -3.98
CA TYR A 83 -12.42 -6.01 -5.21
C TYR A 83 -13.27 -7.23 -4.90
N GLU A 84 -12.91 -8.08 -3.94
CA GLU A 84 -13.73 -9.25 -3.57
C GLU A 84 -15.10 -8.85 -3.03
N LYS A 85 -15.16 -7.83 -2.17
CA LYS A 85 -16.41 -7.37 -1.54
C LYS A 85 -17.27 -6.52 -2.49
N TYR A 86 -16.64 -5.64 -3.28
CA TYR A 86 -17.28 -4.64 -4.13
C TYR A 86 -16.75 -4.67 -5.59
N PRO A 87 -16.83 -5.81 -6.31
CA PRO A 87 -16.20 -5.93 -7.65
C PRO A 87 -16.76 -4.91 -8.64
N ASN A 88 -18.04 -4.56 -8.53
CA ASN A 88 -18.68 -3.58 -9.39
C ASN A 88 -18.23 -2.13 -9.17
N CYS A 89 -17.51 -1.85 -8.08
CA CYS A 89 -16.97 -0.53 -7.76
C CYS A 89 -15.53 -0.33 -8.27
N VAL A 90 -14.92 -1.36 -8.86
CA VAL A 90 -13.55 -1.30 -9.34
C VAL A 90 -13.51 -1.24 -10.86
N LYS A 91 -12.83 -0.24 -11.40
CA LYS A 91 -12.60 -0.10 -12.86
C LYS A 91 -11.31 -0.80 -13.28
N THR A 92 -10.23 -0.55 -12.57
CA THR A 92 -8.93 -1.23 -12.71
C THR A 92 -8.27 -1.34 -11.35
N LEU A 93 -7.34 -2.29 -11.20
CA LEU A 93 -6.47 -2.41 -10.05
C LEU A 93 -5.03 -2.05 -10.41
N THR A 94 -4.34 -1.35 -9.51
CA THR A 94 -2.88 -1.25 -9.54
C THR A 94 -2.34 -1.69 -8.20
N LEU A 95 -1.56 -2.77 -8.20
CA LEU A 95 -0.99 -3.42 -7.03
C LEU A 95 0.50 -3.10 -6.97
N CYS A 96 0.90 -2.28 -6.00
CA CYS A 96 2.26 -1.77 -5.86
C CYS A 96 2.92 -2.38 -4.63
N ASP A 97 4.10 -2.98 -4.78
CA ASP A 97 4.94 -3.47 -3.67
C ASP A 97 4.10 -4.19 -2.60
N THR A 98 3.26 -5.14 -3.02
CA THR A 98 2.31 -5.83 -2.14
C THR A 98 2.52 -7.33 -2.12
N HIS A 99 1.86 -8.01 -1.19
CA HIS A 99 1.92 -9.46 -1.03
C HIS A 99 0.52 -10.09 -1.10
N PHE A 100 0.49 -11.41 -1.06
CA PHE A 100 -0.75 -12.19 -1.16
C PHE A 100 -1.12 -12.94 0.13
N GLY A 101 -0.47 -12.58 1.21
CA GLY A 101 -0.46 -13.32 2.47
C GLY A 101 0.92 -13.89 2.74
N LEU A 102 1.18 -14.27 3.98
CA LEU A 102 2.51 -14.69 4.44
C LEU A 102 2.53 -16.13 4.95
N SER A 103 1.45 -16.91 4.74
CA SER A 103 1.33 -18.28 5.24
C SER A 103 2.42 -19.21 4.72
N ASN A 104 2.98 -18.94 3.55
CA ASN A 104 4.04 -19.73 2.92
C ASN A 104 5.45 -19.28 3.32
N LEU A 105 5.58 -18.19 4.07
CA LEU A 105 6.87 -17.74 4.57
C LEU A 105 7.21 -18.43 5.91
N ASP A 106 8.50 -18.42 6.23
CA ASP A 106 8.95 -18.93 7.53
C ASP A 106 8.30 -18.12 8.67
N LYS A 107 7.58 -18.82 9.55
CA LYS A 107 6.84 -18.20 10.66
C LYS A 107 7.75 -17.41 11.62
N ASN A 108 9.01 -17.83 11.77
CA ASN A 108 9.96 -17.13 12.63
C ASN A 108 10.42 -15.82 11.98
N GLU A 109 10.61 -15.79 10.67
CA GLU A 109 10.96 -14.58 9.93
C GLU A 109 9.81 -13.56 9.97
N VAL A 110 8.58 -14.00 9.73
CA VAL A 110 7.39 -13.15 9.89
C VAL A 110 7.27 -12.61 11.32
N LYS A 111 7.47 -13.45 12.33
CA LYS A 111 7.44 -13.04 13.75
C LYS A 111 8.55 -12.04 14.07
N LYS A 112 9.78 -12.28 13.60
CA LYS A 112 10.91 -11.34 13.77
C LYS A 112 10.60 -9.99 13.13
N PHE A 113 10.04 -9.99 11.93
CA PHE A 113 9.63 -8.76 11.24
C PHE A 113 8.62 -7.97 12.06
N ILE A 114 7.54 -8.61 12.53
CA ILE A 114 6.51 -7.96 13.34
C ILE A 114 7.13 -7.44 14.65
N ASN A 115 7.89 -8.27 15.36
CA ASN A 115 8.47 -7.90 16.65
C ASN A 115 9.47 -6.76 16.54
N SER A 116 10.28 -6.71 15.48
CA SER A 116 11.25 -5.62 15.27
C SER A 116 10.60 -4.22 15.21
N ARG A 117 9.32 -4.16 14.89
CA ARG A 117 8.52 -2.94 14.80
C ARG A 117 7.66 -2.69 16.03
N LYS A 118 7.11 -3.76 16.63
CA LYS A 118 6.21 -3.66 17.77
C LYS A 118 6.94 -3.53 19.10
N GLU A 119 7.94 -4.37 19.36
CA GLU A 119 8.61 -4.43 20.67
C GLU A 119 9.18 -3.07 21.11
N PRO A 120 9.85 -2.28 20.27
CA PRO A 120 10.30 -0.97 20.68
C PRO A 120 9.15 -0.05 21.15
N LEU A 121 8.03 -0.07 20.42
CA LEU A 121 6.86 0.75 20.75
C LEU A 121 6.19 0.28 22.04
N LEU A 122 6.04 -1.04 22.23
CA LEU A 122 5.52 -1.63 23.46
C LEU A 122 6.41 -1.36 24.68
N ASN A 123 7.72 -1.21 24.47
CA ASN A 123 8.70 -0.85 25.47
C ASN A 123 8.89 0.67 25.66
N GLY A 124 7.90 1.47 25.26
CA GLY A 124 7.83 2.89 25.56
C GLY A 124 8.46 3.83 24.53
N LYS A 125 8.99 3.32 23.41
CA LYS A 125 9.39 4.18 22.30
C LYS A 125 8.17 4.74 21.57
N GLU A 126 8.38 5.88 20.91
CA GLU A 126 7.38 6.51 20.06
C GLU A 126 7.68 6.24 18.57
N PRO A 127 6.71 6.42 17.65
CA PRO A 127 6.92 6.21 16.22
C PRO A 127 8.15 6.93 15.66
N LYS A 128 8.43 8.17 16.10
CA LYS A 128 9.63 8.93 15.70
C LYS A 128 10.95 8.24 16.04
N ASP A 129 10.98 7.45 17.13
CA ASP A 129 12.19 6.78 17.59
C ASP A 129 12.52 5.54 16.75
N ILE A 130 11.54 4.94 16.10
CA ILE A 130 11.71 3.79 15.21
C ILE A 130 11.75 4.19 13.73
N ALA A 131 11.32 5.39 13.38
CA ALA A 131 11.18 5.85 12.00
C ALA A 131 12.45 5.71 11.17
N PRO A 132 13.66 6.07 11.64
CA PRO A 132 14.89 5.89 10.86
C PRO A 132 15.18 4.42 10.53
N PHE A 133 14.96 3.52 11.50
CA PHE A 133 15.16 2.08 11.30
C PHE A 133 14.17 1.51 10.29
N VAL A 134 12.89 1.84 10.44
CA VAL A 134 11.84 1.35 9.53
C VAL A 134 12.06 1.91 8.12
N ALA A 135 12.33 3.21 7.98
CA ALA A 135 12.61 3.84 6.69
C ALA A 135 13.80 3.18 5.98
N SER A 136 14.90 2.91 6.69
CA SER A 136 16.07 2.23 6.13
C SER A 136 15.76 0.81 5.63
N SER A 137 14.77 0.14 6.20
CA SER A 137 14.36 -1.21 5.77
C SER A 137 13.42 -1.21 4.57
N LEU A 138 12.93 -0.05 4.14
CA LEU A 138 11.96 0.09 3.05
C LEU A 138 12.56 0.74 1.81
N ILE A 139 13.52 1.65 1.98
CA ILE A 139 14.14 2.35 0.86
C ILE A 139 15.13 1.45 0.13
N GLY A 140 15.09 1.46 -1.19
CA GLY A 140 16.02 0.69 -2.03
C GLY A 140 17.37 1.36 -2.20
N ASN A 141 17.37 2.69 -2.32
CA ASN A 141 18.58 3.47 -2.53
C ASN A 141 18.77 4.53 -1.44
N MET A 142 19.68 4.29 -0.50
CA MET A 142 20.00 5.21 0.61
C MET A 142 20.61 6.55 0.16
N GLU A 143 21.08 6.67 -1.07
CA GLU A 143 21.55 7.94 -1.64
C GLU A 143 20.37 8.85 -2.02
N ASN A 144 19.15 8.32 -2.16
CA ASN A 144 17.94 9.10 -2.36
C ASN A 144 17.47 9.73 -1.02
N LYS A 145 18.23 10.74 -0.56
CA LYS A 145 17.98 11.42 0.71
C LYS A 145 16.56 12.01 0.82
N PRO A 146 16.01 12.68 -0.22
CA PRO A 146 14.65 13.22 -0.14
C PRO A 146 13.59 12.12 0.10
N ALA A 147 13.72 10.97 -0.56
CA ALA A 147 12.82 9.85 -0.34
C ALA A 147 12.95 9.28 1.08
N TYR A 148 14.17 9.09 1.56
CA TYR A 148 14.44 8.63 2.92
C TYR A 148 13.83 9.57 3.98
N GLU A 149 14.08 10.87 3.87
CA GLU A 149 13.54 11.87 4.81
C GLU A 149 12.00 11.89 4.79
N LYS A 150 11.40 11.77 3.62
CA LYS A 150 9.94 11.68 3.48
C LYS A 150 9.39 10.44 4.20
N LEU A 151 10.05 9.29 4.09
CA LEU A 151 9.68 8.06 4.80
C LEU A 151 9.82 8.24 6.32
N VAL A 152 10.94 8.76 6.79
CA VAL A 152 11.16 9.05 8.22
C VAL A 152 10.06 9.95 8.76
N ASN A 153 9.73 11.03 8.05
CA ASN A 153 8.67 11.95 8.46
C ASN A 153 7.30 11.24 8.49
N SER A 154 6.96 10.45 7.47
CA SER A 154 5.69 9.72 7.40
C SER A 154 5.52 8.77 8.58
N ILE A 155 6.56 7.96 8.87
CA ILE A 155 6.55 6.99 9.96
C ILE A 155 6.52 7.68 11.33
N SER A 156 7.19 8.82 11.47
CA SER A 156 7.19 9.60 12.72
C SER A 156 5.82 10.12 13.13
N LEU A 157 4.89 10.24 12.18
CA LEU A 157 3.52 10.73 12.37
C LEU A 157 2.50 9.61 12.62
N LEU A 158 2.93 8.36 12.74
CA LEU A 158 2.04 7.23 12.98
C LEU A 158 1.29 7.37 14.30
N HIS A 159 0.02 6.99 14.28
CA HIS A 159 -0.77 6.75 15.48
C HIS A 159 -0.34 5.40 16.06
N LYS A 160 0.38 5.45 17.17
CA LYS A 160 1.06 4.29 17.77
C LYS A 160 0.14 3.10 17.98
N GLU A 161 -1.01 3.32 18.63
CA GLU A 161 -1.96 2.26 18.95
C GLU A 161 -2.58 1.65 17.69
N SER A 162 -2.97 2.47 16.73
CA SER A 162 -3.53 2.02 15.46
C SER A 162 -2.50 1.23 14.64
N TYR A 163 -1.24 1.69 14.61
CA TYR A 163 -0.16 0.96 13.95
C TYR A 163 0.09 -0.42 14.56
N LEU A 164 0.11 -0.51 15.91
CA LEU A 164 0.30 -1.78 16.64
C LEU A 164 -0.79 -2.81 16.33
N LYS A 165 -2.04 -2.35 16.17
CA LYS A 165 -3.17 -3.21 15.79
C LYS A 165 -3.10 -3.63 14.32
N THR A 166 -2.80 -2.69 13.44
CA THR A 166 -2.81 -2.91 11.99
C THR A 166 -1.72 -3.88 11.55
N ILE A 167 -0.50 -3.80 12.12
CA ILE A 167 0.61 -4.64 11.67
C ILE A 167 0.32 -6.14 11.86
N ASP A 168 -0.31 -6.52 12.97
CA ASP A 168 -0.67 -7.93 13.20
C ASP A 168 -1.72 -8.40 12.18
N THR A 169 -2.77 -7.62 11.96
CA THR A 169 -3.85 -7.99 11.05
C THR A 169 -3.36 -8.04 9.60
N SER A 170 -2.63 -7.03 9.14
CA SER A 170 -2.09 -6.98 7.78
C SER A 170 -1.16 -8.17 7.50
N MET A 171 -0.26 -8.48 8.43
CA MET A 171 0.70 -9.59 8.24
C MET A 171 0.06 -10.98 8.32
N ARG A 172 -1.12 -11.14 8.92
CA ARG A 172 -1.81 -12.43 9.07
C ARG A 172 -2.93 -12.66 8.06
N THR A 173 -3.35 -11.62 7.35
CA THR A 173 -4.48 -11.73 6.42
C THR A 173 -4.05 -12.40 5.11
N GLU A 174 -4.67 -13.55 4.83
CA GLU A 174 -4.47 -14.32 3.60
C GLU A 174 -5.52 -13.93 2.57
N HIS A 175 -5.09 -13.57 1.36
CA HIS A 175 -5.99 -13.13 0.30
C HIS A 175 -5.60 -13.64 -1.11
N ARG A 176 -4.66 -14.56 -1.19
CA ARG A 176 -4.19 -15.17 -2.45
C ARG A 176 -5.33 -15.74 -3.30
N HIS A 177 -6.33 -16.34 -2.65
CA HIS A 177 -7.49 -16.95 -3.32
C HIS A 177 -8.33 -15.97 -4.16
N ILE A 178 -8.18 -14.66 -3.89
CA ILE A 178 -8.91 -13.60 -4.59
C ILE A 178 -8.33 -13.35 -5.98
N PHE A 179 -7.02 -13.46 -6.14
CA PHE A 179 -6.34 -13.09 -7.39
C PHE A 179 -6.91 -13.80 -8.62
N LYS A 180 -7.27 -15.07 -8.49
CA LYS A 180 -7.88 -15.84 -9.59
C LYS A 180 -9.29 -15.36 -9.99
N LYS A 181 -9.93 -14.58 -9.11
CA LYS A 181 -11.27 -14.01 -9.34
C LYS A 181 -11.20 -12.62 -9.98
N ILE A 182 -10.02 -11.98 -10.00
CA ILE A 182 -9.84 -10.64 -10.57
C ILE A 182 -9.93 -10.73 -12.09
N ASP A 183 -10.95 -10.09 -12.66
CA ASP A 183 -11.22 -10.02 -14.09
C ASP A 183 -11.03 -8.61 -14.69
N VAL A 184 -10.91 -7.58 -13.84
CA VAL A 184 -10.62 -6.21 -14.28
C VAL A 184 -9.16 -6.08 -14.71
N PRO A 185 -8.86 -5.14 -15.65
CA PRO A 185 -7.47 -4.85 -16.01
C PRO A 185 -6.64 -4.52 -14.78
N THR A 186 -5.50 -5.18 -14.62
CA THR A 186 -4.65 -5.04 -13.43
C THR A 186 -3.21 -4.74 -13.83
N LEU A 187 -2.64 -3.71 -13.23
CA LEU A 187 -1.22 -3.40 -13.29
C LEU A 187 -0.54 -3.79 -11.98
N ILE A 188 0.56 -4.52 -12.06
CA ILE A 188 1.40 -4.85 -10.91
C ILE A 188 2.69 -4.04 -11.07
N MET A 189 3.08 -3.31 -10.04
CA MET A 189 4.31 -2.52 -10.04
C MET A 189 5.13 -2.86 -8.80
N VAL A 190 6.43 -3.02 -8.97
CA VAL A 190 7.32 -3.41 -7.86
C VAL A 190 8.70 -2.79 -8.04
N GLY A 191 9.32 -2.36 -6.95
CA GLY A 191 10.69 -1.89 -6.96
C GLY A 191 11.68 -3.03 -7.16
N GLU A 192 12.68 -2.82 -8.01
CA GLU A 192 13.76 -3.79 -8.27
C GLU A 192 14.51 -4.17 -6.98
N LEU A 193 14.66 -3.20 -6.07
CA LEU A 193 15.40 -3.33 -4.81
C LEU A 193 14.49 -3.59 -3.60
N ASP A 194 13.21 -3.86 -3.81
CA ASP A 194 12.30 -4.18 -2.70
C ASP A 194 12.67 -5.54 -2.09
N THR A 195 13.10 -5.50 -0.84
CA THR A 195 13.45 -6.70 -0.05
C THR A 195 12.31 -7.18 0.82
N LEU A 196 11.26 -6.36 1.04
CA LEU A 196 10.12 -6.71 1.87
C LEU A 196 9.08 -7.51 1.08
N THR A 197 8.71 -7.00 -0.09
CA THR A 197 7.83 -7.70 -1.04
C THR A 197 8.53 -7.81 -2.39
N PRO A 198 9.54 -8.68 -2.50
CA PRO A 198 10.45 -8.69 -3.62
C PRO A 198 9.76 -8.97 -4.96
N PRO A 199 10.39 -8.61 -6.10
CA PRO A 199 9.83 -8.84 -7.44
C PRO A 199 9.33 -10.27 -7.68
N SER A 200 9.90 -11.26 -7.01
CA SER A 200 9.43 -12.65 -7.07
C SER A 200 7.99 -12.83 -6.58
N MET A 201 7.58 -12.12 -5.53
CA MET A 201 6.18 -12.13 -5.06
C MET A 201 5.24 -11.51 -6.10
N SER A 202 5.62 -10.37 -6.68
CA SER A 202 4.84 -9.71 -7.72
C SER A 202 4.70 -10.56 -8.99
N LEU A 203 5.73 -11.32 -9.34
CA LEU A 203 5.68 -12.31 -10.43
C LEU A 203 4.71 -13.46 -10.11
N GLU A 204 4.59 -13.87 -8.85
CA GLU A 204 3.57 -14.86 -8.46
C GLU A 204 2.16 -14.27 -8.55
N ILE A 205 1.94 -13.04 -8.09
CA ILE A 205 0.65 -12.34 -8.26
C ILE A 205 0.28 -12.28 -9.74
N LYS A 206 1.25 -11.92 -10.61
CA LYS A 206 1.07 -11.87 -12.07
C LYS A 206 0.59 -13.20 -12.66
N LYS A 207 1.08 -14.34 -12.15
CA LYS A 207 0.66 -15.68 -12.62
C LYS A 207 -0.79 -16.00 -12.25
N GLU A 208 -1.28 -15.46 -11.13
CA GLU A 208 -2.63 -15.73 -10.63
C GLU A 208 -3.69 -14.83 -11.30
N ILE A 209 -3.36 -13.58 -11.63
CA ILE A 209 -4.29 -12.62 -12.25
C ILE A 209 -4.13 -12.68 -13.77
N LYS A 210 -5.12 -13.26 -14.47
CA LYS A 210 -5.05 -13.47 -15.92
C LYS A 210 -4.91 -12.17 -16.71
N ASN A 211 -5.71 -11.16 -16.39
CA ASN A 211 -5.73 -9.87 -17.07
C ASN A 211 -4.80 -8.87 -16.38
N SER A 212 -3.51 -9.19 -16.28
CA SER A 212 -2.54 -8.33 -15.61
C SER A 212 -1.25 -8.13 -16.41
N ASN A 213 -0.62 -6.98 -16.18
CA ASN A 213 0.73 -6.65 -16.61
C ASN A 213 1.60 -6.39 -15.39
N ILE A 214 2.92 -6.57 -15.53
CA ILE A 214 3.88 -6.27 -14.47
C ILE A 214 4.95 -5.30 -14.97
N ILE A 215 5.35 -4.37 -14.11
CA ILE A 215 6.45 -3.43 -14.33
C ILE A 215 7.36 -3.49 -13.11
N ILE A 216 8.64 -3.76 -13.33
CA ILE A 216 9.69 -3.65 -12.31
C ILE A 216 10.32 -2.27 -12.46
N ILE A 217 10.32 -1.48 -11.38
CA ILE A 217 10.85 -0.11 -11.38
C ILE A 217 12.30 -0.16 -10.94
N PRO A 218 13.25 0.23 -11.80
CA PRO A 218 14.67 0.19 -11.46
C PRO A 218 15.00 1.18 -10.33
N ASN A 219 16.03 0.89 -9.54
CA ASN A 219 16.57 1.70 -8.45
C ASN A 219 15.58 2.05 -7.32
N ALA A 220 14.39 1.45 -7.27
CA ALA A 220 13.40 1.66 -6.24
C ALA A 220 13.28 0.46 -5.30
N GLY A 221 13.07 0.74 -4.01
CA GLY A 221 12.70 -0.24 -2.99
C GLY A 221 11.19 -0.35 -2.85
N HIS A 222 10.70 -0.36 -1.59
CA HIS A 222 9.30 -0.63 -1.26
C HIS A 222 8.35 0.56 -1.52
N LEU A 223 8.86 1.76 -1.74
CA LEU A 223 8.04 2.96 -1.96
C LEU A 223 8.27 3.55 -3.35
N ILE A 224 7.95 2.75 -4.38
CA ILE A 224 8.20 3.10 -5.79
C ILE A 224 7.66 4.47 -6.22
N ASN A 225 6.54 4.88 -5.64
CA ASN A 225 5.91 6.17 -5.94
C ASN A 225 6.65 7.37 -5.33
N ILE A 226 7.48 7.14 -4.32
CA ILE A 226 8.29 8.15 -3.64
C ILE A 226 9.72 8.13 -4.19
N GLU A 227 10.28 6.93 -4.42
CA GLU A 227 11.66 6.76 -4.85
C GLU A 227 11.86 7.09 -6.32
N GLU A 228 10.91 6.68 -7.19
CA GLU A 228 10.96 6.91 -8.64
C GLU A 228 9.62 7.47 -9.17
N PRO A 229 9.19 8.66 -8.70
CA PRO A 229 7.85 9.20 -8.98
C PRO A 229 7.56 9.44 -10.45
N GLU A 230 8.55 9.85 -11.23
CA GLU A 230 8.35 10.13 -12.67
C GLU A 230 8.12 8.83 -13.45
N PHE A 231 8.93 7.81 -13.17
CA PHE A 231 8.78 6.50 -13.81
C PHE A 231 7.45 5.85 -13.40
N PHE A 232 7.11 5.90 -12.12
CA PHE A 232 5.83 5.44 -11.60
C PHE A 232 4.65 6.13 -12.29
N ASN A 233 4.62 7.45 -12.29
CA ASN A 233 3.53 8.26 -12.85
C ASN A 233 3.33 7.99 -14.34
N LYS A 234 4.41 7.94 -15.13
CA LYS A 234 4.37 7.68 -16.57
C LYS A 234 3.77 6.32 -16.90
N ASN A 235 4.17 5.29 -16.19
CA ASN A 235 3.68 3.93 -16.44
C ASN A 235 2.22 3.76 -15.98
N LEU A 236 1.89 4.31 -14.83
CA LEU A 236 0.52 4.24 -14.32
C LEU A 236 -0.47 5.00 -15.22
N ILE A 237 -0.15 6.22 -15.67
CA ILE A 237 -1.06 6.97 -16.53
C ILE A 237 -1.29 6.25 -17.86
N ASN A 238 -0.25 5.69 -18.47
CA ASN A 238 -0.37 4.91 -19.69
C ASN A 238 -1.32 3.71 -19.51
N PHE A 239 -1.30 3.06 -18.37
CA PHE A 239 -2.22 1.96 -18.07
C PHE A 239 -3.66 2.45 -17.85
N LEU A 240 -3.86 3.58 -17.19
CA LEU A 240 -5.20 4.10 -16.87
C LEU A 240 -5.93 4.65 -18.08
N GLU A 241 -5.21 5.04 -19.14
CA GLU A 241 -5.76 5.62 -20.38
C GLU A 241 -6.06 4.60 -21.48
N ASN A 242 -5.57 3.37 -21.34
CA ASN A 242 -5.85 2.24 -22.26
C ASN A 242 -6.97 1.35 -21.73
#